data_6d4cf5e14ff9de0f0936e0036d98aa60
#
_entry.id   6d4cf5e14ff9de0f0936e0036d98aa60
#
_cell.length_a   1.000
_cell.length_b   1.000
_cell.length_c   1.000
_cell.angle_alpha   90.00
_cell.angle_beta   90.00
_cell.angle_gamma   90.00
#
_symmetry.space_group_name_H-M   'P 1'
#
loop_
_entity.id
_entity.type
_entity.pdbx_description
1 polymer ?
#
loop_
_entity_poly.entity_id
_entity_poly.type
_entity_poly.pdbx_seq_one_letter_code
_entity_poly.pdbx_strand_id
1 'polypeptide(L)'
;GKVGTQDRNLRMSFINVKIEIFTPKIYFLICGYKQLYKNIMAGTVYAKWDNQLKDFVKSSNIDGNTGFNFFLQHWKEIRFIKNDSYSQNEAVTDINKYKDVALTSKVMVIPAGLRDVEIDDNDEITKHEINDFYVKLLSIANSLPDSGDLNSSLTDRARLSLQLTACELYDYLSKLTGQLKKSFMRRKWGNRRVRYGSRN
;
A
#
# COMPACT_ATOMS: atom_id res chain seq x y z
N GLY A 1 10.01 -28.14 2.02
CA GLY A 1 9.61 -27.64 3.34
C GLY A 1 8.14 -27.95 3.62
N LYS A 2 7.81 -28.23 4.87
CA LYS A 2 6.42 -28.56 5.27
C LYS A 2 5.48 -27.37 5.01
N VAL A 3 4.45 -27.59 4.21
CA VAL A 3 3.45 -26.56 3.89
C VAL A 3 2.59 -26.31 5.13
N GLY A 4 2.36 -25.05 5.49
CA GLY A 4 1.46 -24.65 6.58
C GLY A 4 2.07 -24.60 7.98
N THR A 5 3.39 -24.73 8.13
CA THR A 5 4.09 -24.62 9.41
C THR A 5 4.64 -23.23 9.67
N GLN A 6 5.06 -22.95 10.92
CA GLN A 6 5.74 -21.70 11.32
C GLN A 6 6.96 -21.39 10.42
N ASP A 7 7.67 -22.41 9.95
CA ASP A 7 8.78 -22.26 9.00
C ASP A 7 8.43 -21.52 7.72
N ARG A 8 7.18 -21.61 7.27
CA ARG A 8 6.70 -20.89 6.10
C ARG A 8 6.65 -19.40 6.36
N ASN A 9 6.21 -19.00 7.53
CA ASN A 9 6.15 -17.59 7.93
C ASN A 9 7.54 -16.99 8.12
N LEU A 10 8.50 -17.81 8.59
CA LEU A 10 9.90 -17.41 8.73
C LEU A 10 10.61 -17.22 7.38
N ARG A 11 10.10 -17.81 6.29
CA ARG A 11 10.65 -17.66 4.94
C ARG A 11 10.11 -16.46 4.16
N MET A 12 9.07 -15.82 4.66
CA MET A 12 8.58 -14.59 4.06
C MET A 12 9.39 -13.40 4.57
N SER A 13 9.98 -12.66 3.64
CA SER A 13 10.68 -11.42 3.94
C SER A 13 9.72 -10.24 3.90
N PHE A 14 9.89 -9.32 4.83
CA PHE A 14 9.13 -8.08 4.90
C PHE A 14 10.08 -6.90 5.05
N ILE A 15 9.73 -5.79 4.40
CA ILE A 15 10.33 -4.49 4.69
C ILE A 15 9.49 -3.87 5.80
N ASN A 16 10.12 -3.55 6.93
CA ASN A 16 9.50 -2.74 7.98
C ASN A 16 9.65 -1.26 7.59
N VAL A 17 8.52 -0.61 7.33
CA VAL A 17 8.50 0.81 6.95
C VAL A 17 8.43 1.76 8.15
N LYS A 18 8.58 1.22 9.37
CA LYS A 18 8.64 1.93 10.67
C LYS A 18 7.35 2.66 11.07
N ILE A 19 6.59 3.16 10.12
CA ILE A 19 5.32 3.85 10.34
C ILE A 19 4.17 3.13 9.65
N GLU A 20 2.97 3.28 10.16
CA GLU A 20 1.78 2.65 9.58
C GLU A 20 1.31 3.38 8.33
N ILE A 21 1.03 2.61 7.29
CA ILE A 21 0.40 3.03 6.04
C ILE A 21 -0.84 2.17 5.78
N PHE A 22 -1.77 2.63 4.98
CA PHE A 22 -2.88 1.80 4.54
C PHE A 22 -2.40 0.67 3.62
N THR A 23 -3.03 -0.48 3.73
CA THR A 23 -2.89 -1.51 2.68
C THR A 23 -3.37 -0.90 1.35
N PRO A 24 -2.66 -1.14 0.23
CA PRO A 24 -2.95 -0.46 -1.04
C PRO A 24 -4.42 -0.58 -1.48
N LYS A 25 -5.02 -1.77 -1.34
CA LYS A 25 -6.43 -1.97 -1.71
C LYS A 25 -7.34 -1.03 -0.93
N ILE A 26 -7.18 -0.92 0.38
CA ILE A 26 -8.01 -0.05 1.23
C ILE A 26 -7.75 1.42 0.92
N TYR A 27 -6.49 1.81 0.67
CA TYR A 27 -6.17 3.17 0.25
C TYR A 27 -6.92 3.57 -1.03
N PHE A 28 -6.94 2.70 -2.04
CA PHE A 28 -7.68 2.96 -3.28
C PHE A 28 -9.18 3.08 -3.06
N LEU A 29 -9.76 2.24 -2.20
CA LEU A 29 -11.18 2.30 -1.87
C LEU A 29 -11.53 3.61 -1.14
N ILE A 30 -10.71 4.05 -0.19
CA ILE A 30 -10.88 5.32 0.53
C ILE A 30 -10.80 6.50 -0.43
N CYS A 31 -9.77 6.53 -1.29
CA CYS A 31 -9.58 7.60 -2.28
C CYS A 31 -10.69 7.62 -3.34
N GLY A 32 -11.21 6.46 -3.71
CA GLY A 32 -12.32 6.32 -4.65
C GLY A 32 -13.68 6.70 -4.05
N TYR A 33 -13.85 6.47 -2.74
CA TYR A 33 -15.08 6.84 -2.05
C TYR A 33 -15.30 8.36 -2.01
N LYS A 34 -14.24 9.13 -1.65
CA LYS A 34 -14.33 10.60 -1.58
C LYS A 34 -12.98 11.25 -1.93
N GLN A 35 -12.94 12.01 -3.02
CA GLN A 35 -11.72 12.71 -3.47
C GLN A 35 -11.14 13.63 -2.39
N LEU A 36 -11.99 14.17 -1.52
CA LEU A 36 -11.54 15.00 -0.39
C LEU A 36 -10.54 14.26 0.50
N TYR A 37 -10.75 12.98 0.77
CA TYR A 37 -9.87 12.18 1.61
C TYR A 37 -8.46 12.05 1.02
N LYS A 38 -8.39 11.78 -0.29
CA LYS A 38 -7.12 11.78 -1.02
C LYS A 38 -6.38 13.11 -0.90
N ASN A 39 -7.11 14.21 -1.06
CA ASN A 39 -6.54 15.56 -1.04
C ASN A 39 -6.09 15.97 0.37
N ILE A 40 -6.80 15.55 1.42
CA ILE A 40 -6.37 15.74 2.81
C ILE A 40 -5.07 14.97 3.07
N MET A 41 -5.02 13.69 2.75
CA MET A 41 -3.82 12.87 2.93
C MET A 41 -2.62 13.40 2.14
N ALA A 42 -2.86 13.96 0.97
CA ALA A 42 -1.83 14.60 0.14
C ALA A 42 -1.39 15.99 0.64
N GLY A 43 -2.06 16.55 1.65
CA GLY A 43 -1.76 17.90 2.15
C GLY A 43 -2.17 19.03 1.22
N THR A 44 -3.03 18.78 0.23
CA THR A 44 -3.43 19.78 -0.78
C THR A 44 -4.71 20.54 -0.43
N VAL A 45 -5.51 19.99 0.47
CA VAL A 45 -6.78 20.58 0.92
C VAL A 45 -6.86 20.53 2.43
N TYR A 46 -7.31 21.64 3.03
CA TYR A 46 -7.59 21.75 4.45
C TYR A 46 -9.03 21.34 4.74
N ALA A 47 -9.23 20.66 5.87
CA ALA A 47 -10.53 20.20 6.31
C ALA A 47 -10.65 20.27 7.83
N LYS A 48 -11.89 20.30 8.31
CA LYS A 48 -12.27 20.13 9.71
C LYS A 48 -12.92 18.77 9.91
N TRP A 49 -12.72 18.20 11.06
CA TRP A 49 -13.47 17.01 11.48
C TRP A 49 -14.81 17.43 12.07
N ASP A 50 -15.89 16.91 11.53
CA ASP A 50 -17.25 17.11 12.04
C ASP A 50 -17.68 15.90 12.88
N ASN A 51 -17.84 16.11 14.19
CA ASN A 51 -18.24 15.06 15.13
C ASN A 51 -19.68 14.59 14.96
N GLN A 52 -20.56 15.41 14.38
CA GLN A 52 -21.96 15.03 14.17
C GLN A 52 -22.09 14.17 12.90
N LEU A 53 -21.46 14.62 11.83
CA LEU A 53 -21.44 13.90 10.55
C LEU A 53 -20.52 12.67 10.59
N LYS A 54 -19.56 12.61 11.51
CA LYS A 54 -18.45 11.63 11.52
C LYS A 54 -17.75 11.59 10.17
N ASP A 55 -17.41 12.78 9.65
CA ASP A 55 -16.80 12.98 8.36
C ASP A 55 -15.97 14.27 8.31
N PHE A 56 -15.11 14.38 7.30
CA PHE A 56 -14.35 15.59 7.02
C PHE A 56 -15.14 16.58 6.17
N VAL A 57 -15.11 17.82 6.57
CA VAL A 57 -15.71 18.95 5.83
C VAL A 57 -14.60 19.87 5.36
N LYS A 58 -14.63 20.24 4.07
CA LYS A 58 -13.64 21.17 3.49
C LYS A 58 -13.64 22.50 4.25
N SER A 59 -12.43 22.99 4.56
CA SER A 59 -12.22 24.23 5.31
C SER A 59 -11.11 25.08 4.68
N SER A 60 -10.88 26.26 5.24
CA SER A 60 -9.75 27.11 4.89
C SER A 60 -8.47 26.68 5.59
N ASN A 61 -7.33 27.20 5.16
CA ASN A 61 -6.04 26.99 5.81
C ASN A 61 -5.94 27.61 7.22
N ILE A 62 -6.81 28.58 7.54
CA ILE A 62 -6.81 29.26 8.84
C ILE A 62 -7.47 28.37 9.89
N ASP A 63 -8.55 27.71 9.52
CA ASP A 63 -9.42 26.99 10.46
C ASP A 63 -9.36 25.47 10.34
N GLY A 64 -8.73 24.96 9.32
CA GLY A 64 -8.66 23.53 9.02
C GLY A 64 -7.27 22.94 9.21
N ASN A 65 -7.22 21.63 9.24
CA ASN A 65 -6.00 20.84 9.25
C ASN A 65 -5.88 20.05 7.96
N THR A 66 -4.66 19.58 7.66
CA THR A 66 -4.36 18.78 6.48
C THR A 66 -3.27 17.76 6.81
N GLY A 67 -3.05 16.82 5.91
CA GLY A 67 -2.00 15.83 6.02
C GLY A 67 -2.48 14.42 6.34
N PHE A 68 -1.59 13.48 6.15
CA PHE A 68 -1.90 12.06 6.32
C PHE A 68 -2.16 11.72 7.81
N ASN A 69 -1.38 12.31 8.73
CA ASN A 69 -1.55 12.12 10.16
C ASN A 69 -2.91 12.62 10.64
N PHE A 70 -3.32 13.80 10.18
CA PHE A 70 -4.63 14.36 10.49
C PHE A 70 -5.76 13.42 10.01
N PHE A 71 -5.64 12.84 8.82
CA PHE A 71 -6.60 11.87 8.35
C PHE A 71 -6.63 10.62 9.23
N LEU A 72 -5.46 10.08 9.62
CA LEU A 72 -5.37 8.89 10.45
C LEU A 72 -5.97 9.06 11.85
N GLN A 73 -5.90 10.25 12.42
CA GLN A 73 -6.47 10.52 13.75
C GLN A 73 -7.98 10.24 13.78
N HIS A 74 -8.68 10.51 12.68
CA HIS A 74 -10.14 10.36 12.60
C HIS A 74 -10.61 9.19 11.74
N TRP A 75 -9.67 8.52 11.04
CA TRP A 75 -9.98 7.45 10.10
C TRP A 75 -10.93 6.39 10.64
N LYS A 76 -10.72 5.93 11.87
CA LYS A 76 -11.55 4.89 12.49
C LYS A 76 -12.96 5.36 12.83
N GLU A 77 -13.16 6.67 12.97
CA GLU A 77 -14.46 7.25 13.30
C GLU A 77 -15.31 7.57 12.06
N ILE A 78 -14.71 7.60 10.86
CA ILE A 78 -15.43 7.92 9.63
C ILE A 78 -16.61 6.97 9.43
N ARG A 79 -17.77 7.54 9.16
CA ARG A 79 -18.99 6.80 8.82
C ARG A 79 -19.14 6.71 7.31
N PHE A 80 -18.77 5.57 6.74
CA PHE A 80 -18.97 5.30 5.31
C PHE A 80 -20.42 4.91 5.06
N ILE A 81 -21.12 5.69 4.23
CA ILE A 81 -22.56 5.53 3.97
C ILE A 81 -22.73 4.91 2.58
N LYS A 82 -23.61 3.92 2.48
CA LYS A 82 -24.03 3.32 1.20
C LYS A 82 -24.97 4.28 0.45
N ASN A 83 -24.92 4.21 -0.87
CA ASN A 83 -25.78 4.99 -1.77
C ASN A 83 -26.37 4.09 -2.86
N ASP A 84 -26.91 4.68 -3.93
CA ASP A 84 -27.55 3.93 -5.02
C ASP A 84 -26.55 3.21 -5.96
N SER A 85 -25.24 3.48 -5.82
CA SER A 85 -24.20 2.86 -6.65
C SER A 85 -23.78 1.51 -6.07
N TYR A 86 -23.97 0.42 -6.82
CA TYR A 86 -23.56 -0.92 -6.43
C TYR A 86 -22.05 -1.01 -6.12
N SER A 87 -21.19 -0.49 -7.01
CA SER A 87 -19.74 -0.54 -6.83
C SER A 87 -19.27 0.24 -5.61
N GLN A 88 -19.90 1.38 -5.31
CA GLN A 88 -19.59 2.15 -4.10
C GLN A 88 -20.05 1.41 -2.84
N ASN A 89 -21.17 0.71 -2.89
CA ASN A 89 -21.65 -0.09 -1.76
C ASN A 89 -20.77 -1.30 -1.47
N GLU A 90 -20.20 -1.93 -2.50
CA GLU A 90 -19.17 -2.95 -2.32
C GLU A 90 -17.89 -2.36 -1.67
N ALA A 91 -17.44 -1.20 -2.15
CA ALA A 91 -16.30 -0.50 -1.55
C ALA A 91 -16.52 -0.18 -0.07
N VAL A 92 -17.70 0.35 0.28
CA VAL A 92 -18.08 0.64 1.68
C VAL A 92 -18.10 -0.64 2.51
N THR A 93 -18.61 -1.73 1.97
CA THR A 93 -18.65 -3.04 2.65
C THR A 93 -17.24 -3.56 2.91
N ASP A 94 -16.34 -3.49 1.91
CA ASP A 94 -14.93 -3.89 2.02
C ASP A 94 -14.18 -3.00 3.03
N ILE A 95 -14.35 -1.68 2.96
CA ILE A 95 -13.73 -0.75 3.91
C ILE A 95 -14.15 -1.09 5.34
N ASN A 96 -15.44 -1.23 5.61
CA ASN A 96 -15.94 -1.54 6.96
C ASN A 96 -15.48 -2.91 7.44
N LYS A 97 -15.43 -3.91 6.57
CA LYS A 97 -14.97 -5.27 6.90
C LYS A 97 -13.51 -5.30 7.33
N TYR A 98 -12.66 -4.53 6.68
CA TYR A 98 -11.21 -4.55 6.89
C TYR A 98 -10.69 -3.34 7.66
N LYS A 99 -11.56 -2.55 8.24
CA LYS A 99 -11.22 -1.28 8.92
C LYS A 99 -10.16 -1.45 10.00
N ASP A 100 -10.25 -2.51 10.79
CA ASP A 100 -9.34 -2.77 11.91
C ASP A 100 -7.95 -3.26 11.48
N VAL A 101 -7.86 -3.86 10.29
CA VAL A 101 -6.61 -4.39 9.72
C VAL A 101 -6.14 -3.60 8.49
N ALA A 102 -6.69 -2.41 8.31
CA ALA A 102 -6.40 -1.56 7.16
C ALA A 102 -4.97 -1.02 7.14
N LEU A 103 -4.36 -0.86 8.32
CA LEU A 103 -3.03 -0.30 8.50
C LEU A 103 -1.98 -1.39 8.65
N THR A 104 -0.81 -1.14 8.10
CA THR A 104 0.35 -2.04 8.21
C THR A 104 1.65 -1.25 8.20
N SER A 105 2.63 -1.72 8.97
CA SER A 105 4.02 -1.23 8.92
C SER A 105 4.94 -2.17 8.15
N LYS A 106 4.38 -3.22 7.51
CA LYS A 106 5.16 -4.26 6.84
C LYS A 106 4.72 -4.41 5.38
N VAL A 107 5.67 -4.31 4.47
CA VAL A 107 5.47 -4.57 3.04
C VAL A 107 6.13 -5.90 2.68
N MET A 108 5.37 -6.81 2.11
CA MET A 108 5.87 -8.13 1.72
C MET A 108 6.83 -8.04 0.55
N VAL A 109 7.95 -8.74 0.65
CA VAL A 109 8.96 -8.84 -0.40
C VAL A 109 8.79 -10.18 -1.14
N ILE A 110 8.68 -10.09 -2.46
CA ILE A 110 8.61 -11.28 -3.31
C ILE A 110 9.94 -12.06 -3.24
N PRO A 111 9.90 -13.39 -3.20
CA PRO A 111 11.11 -14.23 -3.18
C PRO A 111 12.11 -13.87 -4.29
N ALA A 112 13.41 -13.91 -3.98
CA ALA A 112 14.48 -13.55 -4.89
C ALA A 112 14.43 -14.31 -6.21
N GLY A 113 14.10 -15.61 -6.19
CA GLY A 113 13.96 -16.43 -7.41
C GLY A 113 12.82 -16.04 -8.34
N LEU A 114 12.01 -15.01 -7.99
CA LEU A 114 11.00 -14.39 -8.86
C LEU A 114 11.42 -12.99 -9.34
N ARG A 115 12.58 -12.51 -8.89
CA ARG A 115 13.17 -11.20 -9.20
C ARG A 115 14.57 -11.43 -9.76
N ASP A 116 14.65 -12.26 -10.81
CA ASP A 116 15.93 -12.67 -11.38
C ASP A 116 16.74 -11.44 -11.81
N VAL A 117 18.05 -11.54 -11.61
CA VAL A 117 19.04 -10.63 -12.16
C VAL A 117 19.44 -11.22 -13.52
N GLU A 118 19.39 -10.41 -14.55
CA GLU A 118 19.83 -10.78 -15.90
C GLU A 118 21.23 -10.20 -16.10
N ILE A 119 22.13 -11.02 -16.59
CA ILE A 119 23.47 -10.60 -17.01
C ILE A 119 23.43 -10.64 -18.53
N ASP A 120 23.72 -9.53 -19.18
CA ASP A 120 23.78 -9.46 -20.65
C ASP A 120 25.14 -9.98 -21.19
N ASP A 121 25.26 -10.03 -22.51
CA ASP A 121 26.47 -10.48 -23.20
C ASP A 121 27.70 -9.59 -22.96
N ASN A 122 27.51 -8.41 -22.35
CA ASN A 122 28.56 -7.44 -22.01
C ASN A 122 28.90 -7.46 -20.50
N ASP A 123 28.45 -8.49 -19.75
CA ASP A 123 28.56 -8.59 -18.30
C ASP A 123 27.83 -7.47 -17.52
N GLU A 124 26.90 -6.73 -18.17
CA GLU A 124 26.07 -5.76 -17.47
C GLU A 124 24.97 -6.46 -16.68
N ILE A 125 24.89 -6.10 -15.41
CA ILE A 125 23.89 -6.64 -14.49
C ILE A 125 22.60 -5.82 -14.55
N THR A 126 21.58 -6.36 -15.16
CA THR A 126 20.25 -5.76 -15.20
C THR A 126 19.39 -6.29 -14.07
N LYS A 127 18.94 -5.38 -13.20
CA LYS A 127 18.04 -5.70 -12.09
C LYS A 127 16.61 -5.78 -12.57
N HIS A 128 15.83 -6.68 -12.00
CA HIS A 128 14.39 -6.68 -12.22
C HIS A 128 13.76 -5.39 -11.67
N GLU A 129 12.92 -4.71 -12.46
CA GLU A 129 12.28 -3.42 -12.13
C GLU A 129 11.60 -3.38 -10.75
N ILE A 130 11.07 -4.49 -10.29
CA ILE A 130 10.42 -4.57 -8.97
C ILE A 130 11.37 -4.21 -7.82
N ASN A 131 12.68 -4.38 -8.00
CA ASN A 131 13.66 -4.05 -6.98
C ASN A 131 13.74 -2.55 -6.73
N ASP A 132 13.41 -1.72 -7.71
CA ASP A 132 13.44 -0.27 -7.58
C ASP A 132 12.39 0.21 -6.58
N PHE A 133 11.20 -0.42 -6.55
CA PHE A 133 10.18 -0.15 -5.54
C PHE A 133 10.66 -0.51 -4.14
N TYR A 134 11.33 -1.66 -3.98
CA TYR A 134 11.86 -2.08 -2.68
C TYR A 134 12.99 -1.18 -2.20
N VAL A 135 13.89 -0.78 -3.09
CA VAL A 135 14.97 0.18 -2.77
C VAL A 135 14.38 1.52 -2.34
N LYS A 136 13.37 2.03 -3.06
CA LYS A 136 12.67 3.27 -2.72
C LYS A 136 12.00 3.18 -1.34
N LEU A 137 11.29 2.08 -1.06
CA LEU A 137 10.68 1.85 0.25
C LEU A 137 11.70 1.82 1.38
N LEU A 138 12.82 1.11 1.19
CA LEU A 138 13.90 1.02 2.17
C LEU A 138 14.58 2.38 2.38
N SER A 139 14.84 3.12 1.31
CA SER A 139 15.45 4.47 1.39
C SER A 139 14.59 5.42 2.21
N ILE A 140 13.28 5.46 1.96
CA ILE A 140 12.35 6.31 2.72
C ILE A 140 12.26 5.83 4.18
N ALA A 141 12.14 4.52 4.41
CA ALA A 141 12.06 3.97 5.76
C ALA A 141 13.33 4.24 6.58
N ASN A 142 14.51 4.17 5.95
CA ASN A 142 15.79 4.45 6.60
C ASN A 142 16.01 5.94 6.86
N SER A 143 15.37 6.84 6.13
CA SER A 143 15.40 8.27 6.41
C SER A 143 14.55 8.69 7.61
N LEU A 144 13.67 7.82 8.07
CA LEU A 144 12.86 8.06 9.27
C LEU A 144 13.68 7.80 10.53
N PRO A 145 13.57 8.67 11.55
CA PRO A 145 14.21 8.45 12.83
C PRO A 145 13.63 7.20 13.52
N ASP A 146 14.46 6.47 14.24
CA ASP A 146 14.04 5.28 15.00
C ASP A 146 13.21 5.65 16.25
N SER A 147 13.43 6.82 16.79
CA SER A 147 12.68 7.42 17.88
C SER A 147 12.46 8.89 17.60
N GLY A 148 11.24 9.29 17.33
CA GLY A 148 10.93 10.68 17.00
C GLY A 148 9.43 10.95 17.01
N ASP A 149 9.07 12.21 16.87
CA ASP A 149 7.69 12.64 16.75
C ASP A 149 7.10 12.15 15.42
N LEU A 150 6.30 11.07 15.53
CA LEU A 150 5.59 10.47 14.38
C LEU A 150 4.51 11.40 13.81
N ASN A 151 4.26 12.53 14.45
CA ASN A 151 3.29 13.53 14.01
C ASN A 151 3.95 14.75 13.34
N SER A 152 5.26 14.74 13.15
CA SER A 152 5.96 15.82 12.45
C SER A 152 5.55 15.92 10.98
N SER A 153 5.70 17.09 10.39
CA SER A 153 5.41 17.32 8.96
C SER A 153 6.33 16.50 8.04
N LEU A 154 7.55 16.21 8.47
CA LEU A 154 8.49 15.36 7.74
C LEU A 154 8.01 13.91 7.72
N THR A 155 7.57 13.39 8.86
CA THR A 155 6.99 12.05 8.97
C THR A 155 5.73 11.92 8.13
N ASP A 156 4.92 12.97 8.07
CA ASP A 156 3.69 13.00 7.26
C ASP A 156 4.00 12.87 5.75
N ARG A 157 5.00 13.63 5.26
CA ARG A 157 5.46 13.51 3.87
C ARG A 157 6.08 12.15 3.56
N ALA A 158 6.88 11.61 4.48
CA ALA A 158 7.47 10.28 4.33
C ALA A 158 6.39 9.20 4.29
N ARG A 159 5.37 9.29 5.14
CA ARG A 159 4.21 8.39 5.15
C ARG A 159 3.48 8.42 3.81
N LEU A 160 3.21 9.60 3.26
CA LEU A 160 2.59 9.73 1.94
C LEU A 160 3.47 9.07 0.85
N SER A 161 4.78 9.32 0.87
CA SER A 161 5.71 8.73 -0.11
C SER A 161 5.77 7.21 -0.01
N LEU A 162 5.78 6.64 1.21
CA LEU A 162 5.70 5.20 1.45
C LEU A 162 4.37 4.63 0.94
N GLN A 163 3.26 5.31 1.24
CA GLN A 163 1.92 4.91 0.79
C GLN A 163 1.85 4.84 -0.74
N LEU A 164 2.31 5.88 -1.42
CA LEU A 164 2.28 5.93 -2.89
C LEU A 164 3.18 4.86 -3.50
N THR A 165 4.40 4.68 -2.96
CA THR A 165 5.32 3.64 -3.44
C THR A 165 4.75 2.23 -3.22
N ALA A 166 4.09 1.98 -2.09
CA ALA A 166 3.40 0.70 -1.83
C ALA A 166 2.23 0.49 -2.80
N CYS A 167 1.50 1.55 -3.15
CA CYS A 167 0.44 1.49 -4.16
C CYS A 167 0.99 1.24 -5.58
N GLU A 168 2.09 1.90 -5.96
CA GLU A 168 2.79 1.67 -7.22
C GLU A 168 3.27 0.21 -7.33
N LEU A 169 3.86 -0.33 -6.27
CA LEU A 169 4.27 -1.73 -6.19
C LEU A 169 3.07 -2.67 -6.35
N TYR A 170 1.97 -2.41 -5.65
CA TYR A 170 0.74 -3.21 -5.75
C TYR A 170 0.18 -3.18 -7.17
N ASP A 171 0.14 -2.01 -7.79
CA ASP A 171 -0.30 -1.84 -9.16
C ASP A 171 0.60 -2.59 -10.15
N TYR A 172 1.93 -2.49 -9.97
CA TYR A 172 2.89 -3.24 -10.78
C TYR A 172 2.67 -4.75 -10.69
N LEU A 173 2.36 -5.25 -9.49
CA LEU A 173 2.11 -6.67 -9.27
C LEU A 173 0.77 -7.15 -9.81
N SER A 174 -0.26 -6.32 -9.74
CA SER A 174 -1.64 -6.66 -10.05
C SER A 174 -2.09 -6.22 -11.44
N LYS A 175 -1.55 -5.11 -11.97
CA LYS A 175 -1.92 -4.63 -13.30
C LYS A 175 -1.54 -5.62 -14.40
N LEU A 176 -2.49 -5.80 -15.29
CA LEU A 176 -2.29 -6.39 -16.59
C LEU A 176 -1.48 -5.37 -17.42
N THR A 177 -0.17 -5.59 -17.56
CA THR A 177 0.64 -4.73 -18.39
C THR A 177 0.22 -4.87 -19.87
N GLY A 178 -0.33 -3.80 -20.43
CA GLY A 178 -0.58 -3.55 -21.85
C GLY A 178 -1.21 -4.69 -22.64
N GLN A 179 -0.51 -5.34 -23.49
CA GLN A 179 -1.03 -6.37 -24.36
C GLN A 179 -1.22 -7.70 -23.61
N LEU A 180 -2.49 -8.11 -23.42
CA LEU A 180 -2.88 -9.46 -23.06
C LEU A 180 -2.45 -9.98 -21.66
N LYS A 181 -3.26 -9.66 -20.65
CA LYS A 181 -3.39 -10.53 -19.47
C LYS A 181 -2.10 -10.89 -18.72
N LYS A 182 -1.12 -10.00 -18.66
CA LYS A 182 0.19 -10.30 -18.07
C LYS A 182 0.50 -9.42 -16.86
N SER A 183 -0.22 -9.61 -15.76
CA SER A 183 0.30 -9.09 -14.49
C SER A 183 1.58 -9.86 -14.12
N PHE A 184 2.48 -9.22 -13.38
CA PHE A 184 3.66 -9.88 -12.83
C PHE A 184 3.30 -11.19 -12.13
N MET A 185 2.29 -11.18 -11.27
CA MET A 185 1.82 -12.35 -10.55
C MET A 185 1.36 -13.46 -11.49
N ARG A 186 0.59 -13.13 -12.52
CA ARG A 186 0.11 -14.12 -13.48
C ARG A 186 1.24 -14.67 -14.36
N ARG A 187 2.18 -13.83 -14.80
CA ARG A 187 3.29 -14.24 -15.64
C ARG A 187 4.33 -15.07 -14.90
N LYS A 188 4.71 -14.65 -13.68
CA LYS A 188 5.76 -15.32 -12.91
C LYS A 188 5.22 -16.47 -12.04
N TRP A 189 4.02 -16.36 -11.50
CA TRP A 189 3.42 -17.40 -10.64
C TRP A 189 2.46 -18.31 -11.38
N GLY A 190 1.58 -17.77 -12.22
CA GLY A 190 0.58 -18.56 -12.92
C GLY A 190 1.13 -19.40 -14.08
N ASN A 191 2.23 -18.96 -14.72
CA ASN A 191 2.88 -19.72 -15.80
C ASN A 191 4.01 -20.64 -15.33
N ARG A 192 4.53 -20.47 -14.11
CA ARG A 192 5.34 -21.51 -13.51
C ARG A 192 4.41 -22.66 -13.14
N ARG A 193 4.25 -23.61 -14.06
CA ARG A 193 3.76 -24.94 -13.72
C ARG A 193 4.70 -25.48 -12.67
N VAL A 194 4.27 -25.45 -11.42
CA VAL A 194 4.85 -26.29 -10.40
C VAL A 194 4.54 -27.71 -10.87
N ARG A 195 5.48 -28.33 -11.55
CA ARG A 195 5.40 -29.75 -11.82
C ARG A 195 5.53 -30.43 -10.46
N TYR A 196 4.39 -30.73 -9.86
CA TYR A 196 4.35 -31.79 -8.86
C TYR A 196 4.57 -33.09 -9.62
N GLY A 197 5.80 -33.33 -10.05
CA GLY A 197 6.22 -34.61 -10.48
C GLY A 197 6.44 -35.42 -9.23
N SER A 198 5.51 -36.28 -8.85
CA SER A 198 5.86 -37.47 -8.14
C SER A 198 6.80 -38.25 -9.07
N ARG A 199 8.10 -38.14 -8.87
CA ARG A 199 9.01 -39.14 -9.31
C ARG A 199 8.96 -40.26 -8.26
N ASN A 200 8.27 -41.34 -8.62
CA ASN A 200 8.56 -42.65 -8.04
C ASN A 200 9.98 -42.99 -8.32
#